data_94120dc17cb69b4ec3e2532f4b10b3c9
#
_entry.id   94120dc17cb69b4ec3e2532f4b10b3c9
#
_cell.length_a   1.000
_cell.length_b   1.000
_cell.length_c   1.000
_cell.angle_alpha   90.00
_cell.angle_beta   90.00
_cell.angle_gamma   90.00
#
_symmetry.space_group_name_H-M   'P 1'
#
loop_
_entity.id
_entity.type
_entity.pdbx_description
1 polymer ?
#
loop_
_entity_poly.entity_id
_entity_poly.type
_entity_poly.pdbx_seq_one_letter_code
_entity_poly.pdbx_strand_id
1 'polypeptide(L)'
;RQRQMCIRDSTILMPQMAPIHFEFLESAMKNSGYKMELLKDCTQHTVETGLKYVNNDACYPSILVTGQMIEALESGKYDLNKTALIMSQTGGGCRATNYIGFIRKALKDAGFENVPVISFNVVGMEKMPGFKLTIPLIERLIKSCIYADLLQKMLTKNRAYEINKGKTKELFDYWMEKCKKLVNKSSIKEFKQSIFDIVSDFEKIEIDTSVIKPKVGIVGEVLIKYHPFGNNFVADKLEQEGAEVILPDFMGFIKFIATHKITFNKLIKTDAIKAKLFKTAIKLIDLLEKPVISALNNSKKGYLLPCNIWDLEGKVNDILSIGNQTGEGWFLTAEMIEYIEHDIPNIVCVQPFACLPNHCLLYTSDAADDLTRVD
;
A
#
# COMPACT_ATOMS: atom_id res chain seq x y z
N ARG A 1 -2.76 -20.74 25.27
CA ARG A 1 -3.37 -19.43 25.61
C ARG A 1 -2.27 -18.39 25.56
N GLN A 2 -2.20 -17.59 24.46
CA GLN A 2 -1.30 -16.42 24.43
C GLN A 2 -1.64 -15.53 25.63
N ARG A 3 -0.59 -15.13 26.40
CA ARG A 3 -0.75 -14.18 27.50
C ARG A 3 -1.43 -12.92 26.97
N GLN A 4 -2.47 -12.45 27.66
CA GLN A 4 -3.03 -11.10 27.46
C GLN A 4 -2.00 -10.09 27.98
N MET A 5 -0.95 -9.85 27.18
CA MET A 5 -0.05 -8.74 27.44
C MET A 5 -0.78 -7.42 27.21
N CYS A 6 -0.44 -6.41 27.99
CA CYS A 6 -0.93 -5.07 27.72
C CYS A 6 -0.27 -4.55 26.43
N ILE A 7 -0.92 -4.72 25.30
CA ILE A 7 -0.41 -4.36 23.95
C ILE A 7 0.14 -2.92 23.91
N ARG A 8 -0.39 -2.03 24.77
CA ARG A 8 0.09 -0.64 24.85
C ARG A 8 1.50 -0.50 25.42
N ASP A 9 1.92 -1.44 26.27
CA ASP A 9 3.25 -1.41 26.88
C ASP A 9 4.28 -2.17 26.05
N SER A 10 3.83 -2.95 25.07
CA SER A 10 4.67 -3.74 24.19
C SER A 10 5.18 -2.93 23.01
N THR A 11 6.41 -3.23 22.57
CA THR A 11 6.91 -2.81 21.27
C THR A 11 6.21 -3.64 20.18
N ILE A 12 5.53 -2.99 19.26
CA ILE A 12 4.80 -3.65 18.18
C ILE A 12 5.63 -3.55 16.91
N LEU A 13 6.10 -4.69 16.40
CA LEU A 13 6.89 -4.76 15.18
C LEU A 13 5.97 -4.90 13.98
N MET A 14 6.16 -4.03 12.99
CA MET A 14 5.40 -3.99 11.75
C MET A 14 6.33 -4.26 10.57
N PRO A 15 6.05 -5.27 9.71
CA PRO A 15 6.89 -5.54 8.56
C PRO A 15 6.74 -4.43 7.51
N GLN A 16 7.79 -4.20 6.73
CA GLN A 16 7.78 -3.24 5.62
C GLN A 16 6.91 -3.75 4.47
N MET A 17 6.11 -2.88 3.89
CA MET A 17 5.38 -3.13 2.65
C MET A 17 5.60 -1.99 1.63
N ALA A 18 5.28 -0.75 2.01
CA ALA A 18 5.45 0.43 1.18
C ALA A 18 6.23 1.49 1.98
N PRO A 19 7.51 1.74 1.68
CA PRO A 19 8.40 2.51 2.53
C PRO A 19 7.84 3.86 2.99
N ILE A 20 7.40 4.68 2.04
CA ILE A 20 6.86 6.02 2.33
C ILE A 20 5.60 5.93 3.20
N HIS A 21 4.66 5.08 2.81
CA HIS A 21 3.37 4.94 3.49
C HIS A 21 3.53 4.39 4.90
N PHE A 22 4.37 3.36 5.07
CA PHE A 22 4.52 2.68 6.35
C PHE A 22 5.27 3.51 7.39
N GLU A 23 6.15 4.42 6.97
CA GLU A 23 6.73 5.43 7.89
C GLU A 23 5.67 6.41 8.42
N PHE A 24 4.71 6.80 7.60
CA PHE A 24 3.58 7.61 8.06
C PHE A 24 2.66 6.83 8.99
N LEU A 25 2.35 5.57 8.66
CA LEU A 25 1.53 4.69 9.49
C LEU A 25 2.18 4.43 10.84
N GLU A 26 3.49 4.18 10.88
CA GLU A 26 4.27 4.08 12.12
C GLU A 26 4.11 5.32 12.98
N SER A 27 4.29 6.51 12.38
CA SER A 27 4.13 7.80 13.08
C SER A 27 2.72 8.00 13.62
N ALA A 28 1.68 7.70 12.83
CA ALA A 28 0.28 7.81 13.25
C ALA A 28 -0.04 6.89 14.42
N MET A 29 0.48 5.67 14.41
CA MET A 29 0.31 4.69 15.48
C MET A 29 1.04 5.10 16.77
N LYS A 30 2.31 5.55 16.66
CA LYS A 30 3.09 6.09 17.79
C LYS A 30 2.34 7.23 18.49
N ASN A 31 1.78 8.15 17.73
CA ASN A 31 1.02 9.28 18.25
C ASN A 31 -0.40 8.91 18.76
N SER A 32 -0.80 7.67 18.54
CA SER A 32 -2.05 7.10 19.10
C SER A 32 -1.80 6.26 20.36
N GLY A 33 -0.55 6.30 20.90
CA GLY A 33 -0.17 5.68 22.16
C GLY A 33 0.31 4.23 22.02
N TYR A 34 0.67 3.79 20.80
CA TYR A 34 1.31 2.48 20.56
C TYR A 34 2.81 2.63 20.36
N LYS A 35 3.60 1.73 20.95
CA LYS A 35 5.06 1.68 20.69
C LYS A 35 5.30 0.89 19.41
N MET A 36 5.06 1.53 18.25
CA MET A 36 5.23 0.90 16.94
C MET A 36 6.68 1.01 16.47
N GLU A 37 7.21 -0.05 15.87
CA GLU A 37 8.51 -0.04 15.19
C GLU A 37 8.36 -0.72 13.81
N LEU A 38 8.72 0.02 12.77
CA LEU A 38 8.72 -0.46 11.40
C LEU A 38 10.03 -1.22 11.12
N LEU A 39 9.93 -2.47 10.68
CA LEU A 39 11.05 -3.29 10.22
C LEU A 39 11.41 -2.85 8.80
N LYS A 40 12.43 -1.96 8.67
CA LYS A 40 12.78 -1.33 7.39
C LYS A 40 13.63 -2.21 6.50
N ASP A 41 14.50 -3.01 7.11
CA ASP A 41 15.49 -3.80 6.39
C ASP A 41 14.86 -5.08 5.86
N CYS A 42 15.22 -5.41 4.62
CA CYS A 42 14.88 -6.66 3.97
C CYS A 42 16.06 -7.07 3.09
N THR A 43 16.55 -8.28 3.27
CA THR A 43 17.72 -8.81 2.60
C THR A 43 17.45 -10.22 2.06
N GLN A 44 18.39 -10.79 1.34
CA GLN A 44 18.32 -12.19 0.94
C GLN A 44 18.18 -13.13 2.17
N HIS A 45 18.84 -12.81 3.28
CA HIS A 45 18.70 -13.55 4.53
C HIS A 45 17.27 -13.53 5.08
N THR A 46 16.56 -12.41 4.91
CA THR A 46 15.13 -12.31 5.26
C THR A 46 14.29 -13.34 4.49
N VAL A 47 14.55 -13.48 3.17
CA VAL A 47 13.88 -14.49 2.34
C VAL A 47 14.19 -15.89 2.80
N GLU A 48 15.47 -16.21 3.04
CA GLU A 48 15.93 -17.50 3.51
C GLU A 48 15.32 -17.86 4.87
N THR A 49 15.24 -16.89 5.78
CA THR A 49 14.56 -17.06 7.07
C THR A 49 13.07 -17.33 6.88
N GLY A 50 12.39 -16.58 6.00
CA GLY A 50 10.98 -16.81 5.70
C GLY A 50 10.72 -18.20 5.13
N LEU A 51 11.58 -18.67 4.22
CA LEU A 51 11.47 -19.99 3.58
C LEU A 51 11.64 -21.17 4.56
N LYS A 52 12.29 -20.98 5.71
CA LYS A 52 12.37 -22.03 6.74
C LYS A 52 11.00 -22.34 7.36
N TYR A 53 10.11 -21.37 7.41
CA TYR A 53 8.86 -21.45 8.18
C TYR A 53 7.60 -21.34 7.34
N VAL A 54 7.68 -20.80 6.12
CA VAL A 54 6.57 -20.65 5.20
C VAL A 54 6.82 -21.50 3.96
N ASN A 55 5.81 -22.26 3.55
CA ASN A 55 5.90 -23.05 2.32
C ASN A 55 6.13 -22.11 1.11
N ASN A 56 7.09 -22.47 0.25
CA ASN A 56 7.41 -21.72 -0.97
C ASN A 56 6.19 -21.49 -1.89
N ASP A 57 5.24 -22.44 -1.93
CA ASP A 57 4.01 -22.32 -2.72
C ASP A 57 2.92 -21.47 -2.05
N ALA A 58 3.21 -20.88 -0.88
CA ALA A 58 2.21 -20.07 -0.20
C ALA A 58 1.98 -18.74 -0.92
N CYS A 59 2.96 -17.90 -1.00
CA CYS A 59 2.92 -16.58 -1.64
C CYS A 59 4.20 -15.83 -1.23
N TYR A 60 4.95 -15.28 -2.18
CA TYR A 60 6.21 -14.59 -1.88
C TYR A 60 6.07 -13.47 -0.83
N PRO A 61 5.04 -12.59 -0.86
CA PRO A 61 4.82 -11.63 0.22
C PRO A 61 4.77 -12.25 1.63
N SER A 62 4.15 -13.42 1.77
CA SER A 62 4.07 -14.10 3.09
C SER A 62 5.43 -14.57 3.59
N ILE A 63 6.32 -14.95 2.68
CA ILE A 63 7.71 -15.32 2.99
C ILE A 63 8.47 -14.09 3.49
N LEU A 64 8.38 -12.96 2.77
CA LEU A 64 9.05 -11.72 3.13
C LEU A 64 8.63 -11.21 4.51
N VAL A 65 7.33 -11.07 4.75
CA VAL A 65 6.84 -10.50 6.02
C VAL A 65 7.11 -11.42 7.21
N THR A 66 7.02 -12.74 7.01
CA THR A 66 7.34 -13.71 8.05
C THR A 66 8.84 -13.71 8.34
N GLY A 67 9.67 -13.67 7.30
CA GLY A 67 11.12 -13.59 7.42
C GLY A 67 11.56 -12.36 8.20
N GLN A 68 11.06 -11.15 7.85
CA GLN A 68 11.37 -9.92 8.58
C GLN A 68 11.01 -10.03 10.08
N MET A 69 9.86 -10.62 10.39
CA MET A 69 9.40 -10.77 11.77
C MET A 69 10.25 -11.74 12.57
N ILE A 70 10.57 -12.90 12.00
CA ILE A 70 11.41 -13.92 12.69
C ILE A 70 12.84 -13.40 12.85
N GLU A 71 13.43 -12.83 11.80
CA GLU A 71 14.78 -12.24 11.84
C GLU A 71 14.88 -11.15 12.92
N ALA A 72 13.87 -10.30 13.03
CA ALA A 72 13.82 -9.28 14.09
C ALA A 72 13.80 -9.91 15.50
N LEU A 73 13.05 -10.99 15.71
CA LEU A 73 13.01 -11.67 17.01
C LEU A 73 14.31 -12.43 17.30
N GLU A 74 14.94 -13.02 16.29
CA GLU A 74 16.23 -13.71 16.41
C GLU A 74 17.40 -12.76 16.65
N SER A 75 17.27 -11.47 16.30
CA SER A 75 18.34 -10.46 16.43
C SER A 75 18.78 -10.19 17.86
N GLY A 76 18.01 -10.59 18.87
CA GLY A 76 18.26 -10.28 20.28
C GLY A 76 18.03 -8.82 20.68
N LYS A 77 17.62 -7.95 19.73
CA LYS A 77 17.37 -6.52 19.95
C LYS A 77 16.12 -6.26 20.81
N TYR A 78 15.17 -7.19 20.82
CA TYR A 78 13.86 -7.02 21.43
C TYR A 78 13.64 -7.92 22.65
N ASP A 79 13.07 -7.35 23.72
CA ASP A 79 12.59 -8.14 24.87
C ASP A 79 11.31 -8.90 24.45
N LEU A 80 11.42 -10.20 24.21
CA LEU A 80 10.32 -11.06 23.74
C LEU A 80 9.09 -11.03 24.66
N ASN A 81 9.27 -10.73 25.95
CA ASN A 81 8.16 -10.59 26.90
C ASN A 81 7.38 -9.28 26.73
N LYS A 82 7.96 -8.29 26.02
CA LYS A 82 7.38 -6.96 25.76
C LYS A 82 7.28 -6.67 24.27
N THR A 83 7.28 -7.70 23.43
CA THR A 83 7.19 -7.56 21.99
C THR A 83 5.91 -8.20 21.48
N ALA A 84 5.29 -7.53 20.51
CA ALA A 84 4.15 -8.04 19.74
C ALA A 84 4.41 -7.81 18.26
N LEU A 85 3.80 -8.61 17.40
CA LEU A 85 3.83 -8.42 15.95
C LEU A 85 2.48 -7.89 15.47
N ILE A 86 2.45 -7.15 14.37
CA ILE A 86 1.21 -6.71 13.74
C ILE A 86 1.21 -7.06 12.25
N MET A 87 0.10 -7.58 11.77
CA MET A 87 -0.09 -7.86 10.35
C MET A 87 -1.53 -7.60 9.92
N SER A 88 -1.71 -7.12 8.70
CA SER A 88 -3.04 -6.94 8.11
C SER A 88 -3.69 -8.28 7.79
N GLN A 89 -5.03 -8.30 7.87
CA GLN A 89 -5.85 -9.45 7.51
C GLN A 89 -6.99 -8.97 6.63
N THR A 90 -6.95 -9.31 5.33
CA THR A 90 -7.83 -8.71 4.32
C THR A 90 -9.27 -9.23 4.35
N GLY A 91 -9.49 -10.48 4.77
CA GLY A 91 -10.82 -11.09 4.87
C GLY A 91 -11.44 -11.53 3.53
N GLY A 92 -10.63 -11.55 2.45
CA GLY A 92 -11.04 -12.04 1.13
C GLY A 92 -10.52 -13.45 0.83
N GLY A 93 -10.69 -13.90 -0.41
CA GLY A 93 -10.18 -15.19 -0.90
C GLY A 93 -8.67 -15.25 -1.11
N CYS A 94 -7.95 -14.16 -0.89
CA CYS A 94 -6.50 -14.07 -0.98
C CYS A 94 -5.81 -14.71 0.22
N ARG A 95 -4.59 -15.24 0.03
CA ARG A 95 -3.76 -15.80 1.11
C ARG A 95 -3.37 -14.78 2.18
N ALA A 96 -3.40 -13.47 1.88
CA ALA A 96 -3.21 -12.40 2.87
C ALA A 96 -4.19 -12.48 4.06
N THR A 97 -5.34 -13.09 3.88
CA THR A 97 -6.27 -13.43 4.97
C THR A 97 -5.64 -14.39 6.00
N ASN A 98 -4.73 -15.26 5.56
CA ASN A 98 -4.09 -16.29 6.39
C ASN A 98 -2.65 -15.95 6.83
N TYR A 99 -2.11 -14.78 6.50
CA TYR A 99 -0.75 -14.41 6.95
C TYR A 99 -0.59 -14.47 8.46
N ILE A 100 -1.62 -14.09 9.21
CA ILE A 100 -1.65 -14.25 10.68
C ILE A 100 -1.43 -15.72 11.10
N GLY A 101 -2.06 -16.65 10.39
CA GLY A 101 -1.91 -18.09 10.64
C GLY A 101 -0.49 -18.58 10.31
N PHE A 102 0.09 -18.12 9.20
CA PHE A 102 1.47 -18.46 8.82
C PHE A 102 2.48 -17.91 9.83
N ILE A 103 2.34 -16.67 10.24
CA ILE A 103 3.20 -16.04 11.25
C ILE A 103 3.09 -16.78 12.59
N ARG A 104 1.87 -17.12 13.06
CA ARG A 104 1.69 -17.88 14.31
C ARG A 104 2.32 -19.26 14.24
N LYS A 105 2.22 -19.94 13.08
CA LYS A 105 2.90 -21.21 12.87
C LYS A 105 4.42 -21.04 12.89
N ALA A 106 4.94 -20.05 12.16
CA ALA A 106 6.35 -19.73 12.11
C ALA A 106 6.92 -19.43 13.52
N LEU A 107 6.21 -18.64 14.32
CA LEU A 107 6.58 -18.33 15.70
C LEU A 107 6.67 -19.59 16.56
N LYS A 108 5.72 -20.52 16.41
CA LYS A 108 5.75 -21.79 17.13
C LYS A 108 6.95 -22.64 16.72
N ASP A 109 7.20 -22.77 15.42
CA ASP A 109 8.28 -23.59 14.87
C ASP A 109 9.67 -22.99 15.18
N ALA A 110 9.75 -21.64 15.34
CA ALA A 110 10.96 -20.91 15.71
C ALA A 110 11.17 -20.77 17.24
N GLY A 111 10.27 -21.28 18.07
CA GLY A 111 10.38 -21.19 19.54
C GLY A 111 9.92 -19.86 20.15
N PHE A 112 9.21 -19.00 19.38
CA PHE A 112 8.67 -17.71 19.80
C PHE A 112 7.16 -17.71 20.02
N GLU A 113 6.55 -18.84 20.36
CA GLU A 113 5.09 -19.02 20.47
C GLU A 113 4.40 -18.07 21.47
N ASN A 114 5.16 -17.52 22.41
CA ASN A 114 4.66 -16.58 23.41
C ASN A 114 4.51 -15.14 22.87
N VAL A 115 5.10 -14.81 21.71
CA VAL A 115 5.00 -13.49 21.10
C VAL A 115 3.61 -13.33 20.44
N PRO A 116 2.77 -12.37 20.88
CA PRO A 116 1.44 -12.21 20.33
C PRO A 116 1.47 -11.58 18.95
N VAL A 117 0.55 -12.03 18.07
CA VAL A 117 0.34 -11.46 16.73
C VAL A 117 -0.98 -10.71 16.70
N ILE A 118 -0.92 -9.40 16.46
CA ILE A 118 -2.07 -8.51 16.34
C ILE A 118 -2.59 -8.58 14.90
N SER A 119 -3.88 -8.94 14.77
CA SER A 119 -4.58 -8.85 13.48
C SER A 119 -5.11 -7.43 13.28
N PHE A 120 -4.52 -6.72 12.30
CA PHE A 120 -5.06 -5.45 11.84
C PHE A 120 -6.14 -5.74 10.78
N ASN A 121 -7.39 -5.81 11.21
CA ASN A 121 -8.50 -6.09 10.30
C ASN A 121 -9.67 -5.11 10.51
N VAL A 122 -10.23 -4.63 9.39
CA VAL A 122 -11.38 -3.72 9.38
C VAL A 122 -12.71 -4.52 9.32
N VAL A 123 -12.64 -5.82 9.05
CA VAL A 123 -13.78 -6.69 8.77
C VAL A 123 -14.32 -7.38 10.03
N GLY A 124 -13.58 -7.27 11.16
CA GLY A 124 -13.97 -7.86 12.44
C GLY A 124 -13.73 -9.38 12.53
N MET A 125 -12.73 -9.91 11.82
CA MET A 125 -12.39 -11.35 11.82
C MET A 125 -11.86 -11.83 13.16
N GLU A 126 -11.02 -11.02 13.80
CA GLU A 126 -10.50 -11.30 15.14
C GLU A 126 -10.66 -10.08 16.05
N LYS A 127 -11.06 -10.33 17.29
CA LYS A 127 -11.08 -9.31 18.35
C LYS A 127 -9.73 -9.31 19.07
N MET A 128 -9.02 -8.18 19.05
CA MET A 128 -7.74 -8.02 19.74
C MET A 128 -7.90 -7.21 21.01
N PRO A 129 -7.82 -7.82 22.22
CA PRO A 129 -7.82 -7.08 23.46
C PRO A 129 -6.62 -6.11 23.51
N GLY A 130 -6.89 -4.83 23.77
CA GLY A 130 -5.84 -3.80 23.88
C GLY A 130 -5.50 -3.05 22.62
N PHE A 131 -5.88 -3.53 21.42
CA PHE A 131 -5.75 -2.78 20.16
C PHE A 131 -7.13 -2.27 19.71
N LYS A 132 -7.28 -0.96 19.55
CA LYS A 132 -8.56 -0.34 19.18
C LYS A 132 -8.36 0.65 18.03
N LEU A 133 -9.10 0.45 16.96
CA LEU A 133 -9.27 1.44 15.90
C LEU A 133 -10.25 2.52 16.37
N THR A 134 -9.72 3.64 16.84
CA THR A 134 -10.52 4.81 17.21
C THR A 134 -10.71 5.73 16.02
N ILE A 135 -11.77 6.55 16.02
CA ILE A 135 -12.03 7.53 14.96
C ILE A 135 -10.83 8.47 14.74
N PRO A 136 -10.17 9.02 15.78
CA PRO A 136 -8.97 9.83 15.58
C PRO A 136 -7.80 9.05 14.95
N LEU A 137 -7.64 7.77 15.27
CA LEU A 137 -6.61 6.94 14.65
C LEU A 137 -6.92 6.71 13.16
N ILE A 138 -8.17 6.38 12.83
CA ILE A 138 -8.61 6.18 11.44
C ILE A 138 -8.37 7.47 10.62
N GLU A 139 -8.72 8.64 11.15
CA GLU A 139 -8.46 9.92 10.50
C GLU A 139 -6.97 10.14 10.25
N ARG A 140 -6.10 9.86 11.23
CA ARG A 140 -4.64 9.95 11.07
C ARG A 140 -4.13 8.99 9.99
N LEU A 141 -4.62 7.75 9.97
CA LEU A 141 -4.22 6.76 8.97
C LEU A 141 -4.62 7.19 7.55
N ILE A 142 -5.81 7.75 7.37
CA ILE A 142 -6.27 8.28 6.07
C ILE A 142 -5.39 9.47 5.64
N LYS A 143 -5.19 10.46 6.51
CA LYS A 143 -4.30 11.60 6.21
C LYS A 143 -2.87 11.14 5.90
N SER A 144 -2.37 10.13 6.60
CA SER A 144 -1.06 9.51 6.35
C SER A 144 -0.94 8.96 4.95
N CYS A 145 -1.93 8.18 4.50
CA CYS A 145 -1.93 7.63 3.14
C CYS A 145 -2.02 8.73 2.07
N ILE A 146 -2.87 9.74 2.26
CA ILE A 146 -2.99 10.86 1.31
C ILE A 146 -1.68 11.65 1.19
N TYR A 147 -0.99 11.94 2.31
CA TYR A 147 0.32 12.59 2.26
C TYR A 147 1.38 11.71 1.59
N ALA A 148 1.36 10.41 1.88
CA ALA A 148 2.33 9.47 1.31
C ALA A 148 2.16 9.35 -0.21
N ASP A 149 0.93 9.21 -0.70
CA ASP A 149 0.61 9.19 -2.14
C ASP A 149 1.04 10.50 -2.82
N LEU A 150 0.72 11.65 -2.23
CA LEU A 150 1.12 12.94 -2.77
C LEU A 150 2.65 13.07 -2.84
N LEU A 151 3.35 12.78 -1.75
CA LEU A 151 4.82 12.88 -1.71
C LEU A 151 5.50 11.87 -2.63
N GLN A 152 4.94 10.68 -2.80
CA GLN A 152 5.43 9.71 -3.78
C GLN A 152 5.35 10.27 -5.20
N LYS A 153 4.21 10.86 -5.60
CA LYS A 153 4.05 11.52 -6.91
C LYS A 153 5.05 12.68 -7.08
N MET A 154 5.19 13.52 -6.04
CA MET A 154 6.14 14.63 -6.06
C MET A 154 7.57 14.14 -6.27
N LEU A 155 7.96 13.08 -5.54
CA LEU A 155 9.31 12.52 -5.61
C LEU A 155 9.60 11.94 -7.01
N THR A 156 8.79 11.02 -7.49
CA THR A 156 9.07 10.27 -8.73
C THR A 156 9.07 11.20 -9.95
N LYS A 157 8.07 12.08 -10.06
CA LYS A 157 7.96 13.02 -11.19
C LYS A 157 9.12 14.02 -11.23
N ASN A 158 9.43 14.68 -10.10
CA ASN A 158 10.46 15.71 -10.11
C ASN A 158 11.86 15.10 -10.22
N ARG A 159 12.15 13.99 -9.52
CA ARG A 159 13.44 13.31 -9.55
C ARG A 159 13.84 12.88 -10.99
N ALA A 160 12.85 12.48 -11.78
CA ALA A 160 13.09 12.10 -13.18
C ALA A 160 13.68 13.24 -14.02
N TYR A 161 13.29 14.48 -13.77
CA TYR A 161 13.59 15.63 -14.61
C TYR A 161 14.38 16.74 -13.91
N GLU A 162 14.73 16.63 -12.63
CA GLU A 162 15.43 17.70 -11.90
C GLU A 162 16.77 18.04 -12.53
N ILE A 163 17.02 19.36 -12.72
CA ILE A 163 18.29 19.87 -13.21
C ILE A 163 19.35 19.77 -12.12
N ASN A 164 18.99 20.22 -10.92
CA ASN A 164 19.87 20.19 -9.75
C ASN A 164 19.67 18.88 -8.97
N LYS A 165 20.49 17.88 -9.26
CA LYS A 165 20.39 16.53 -8.68
C LYS A 165 20.37 16.54 -7.16
N GLY A 166 19.38 15.83 -6.58
CA GLY A 166 19.18 15.69 -5.14
C GLY A 166 18.24 16.71 -4.52
N LYS A 167 17.89 17.82 -5.18
CA LYS A 167 16.98 18.83 -4.65
C LYS A 167 15.59 18.30 -4.39
N THR A 168 15.10 17.40 -5.25
CA THR A 168 13.81 16.72 -5.06
C THR A 168 13.82 15.88 -3.78
N LYS A 169 14.90 15.14 -3.55
CA LYS A 169 15.03 14.30 -2.36
C LYS A 169 15.13 15.12 -1.08
N GLU A 170 15.90 16.21 -1.09
CA GLU A 170 16.02 17.13 0.05
C GLU A 170 14.65 17.71 0.45
N LEU A 171 13.88 18.18 -0.54
CA LEU A 171 12.55 18.72 -0.32
C LEU A 171 11.54 17.65 0.12
N PHE A 172 11.64 16.45 -0.44
CA PHE A 172 10.85 15.30 -0.03
C PHE A 172 11.09 14.96 1.45
N ASP A 173 12.34 14.86 1.87
CA ASP A 173 12.69 14.55 3.28
C ASP A 173 12.18 15.62 4.25
N TYR A 174 12.30 16.89 3.88
CA TYR A 174 11.72 17.97 4.64
C TYR A 174 10.21 17.81 4.83
N TRP A 175 9.47 17.54 3.74
CA TRP A 175 8.02 17.39 3.80
C TRP A 175 7.60 16.10 4.49
N MET A 176 8.35 15.00 4.35
CA MET A 176 8.11 13.77 5.11
C MET A 176 8.06 14.05 6.60
N GLU A 177 9.08 14.72 7.15
CA GLU A 177 9.15 15.02 8.59
C GLU A 177 8.07 16.03 9.02
N LYS A 178 7.79 17.03 8.21
CA LYS A 178 6.73 18.01 8.48
C LYS A 178 5.35 17.38 8.47
N CYS A 179 5.03 16.55 7.47
CA CYS A 179 3.74 15.87 7.36
C CYS A 179 3.50 14.87 8.48
N LYS A 180 4.53 14.12 8.93
CA LYS A 180 4.43 13.26 10.12
C LYS A 180 3.96 14.01 11.36
N LYS A 181 4.38 15.26 11.52
CA LYS A 181 3.91 16.15 12.62
C LYS A 181 2.49 16.64 12.37
N LEU A 182 2.17 17.04 11.14
CA LEU A 182 0.85 17.55 10.75
C LEU A 182 -0.25 16.50 10.88
N VAL A 183 0.00 15.25 10.50
CA VAL A 183 -0.95 14.14 10.67
C VAL A 183 -1.52 14.09 12.08
N ASN A 184 -0.73 14.44 13.09
CA ASN A 184 -1.07 14.27 14.49
C ASN A 184 -1.82 15.42 15.13
N LYS A 185 -1.64 16.64 14.62
CA LYS A 185 -2.09 17.88 15.28
C LYS A 185 -2.87 18.82 14.36
N SER A 186 -2.91 18.56 13.06
CA SER A 186 -3.53 19.51 12.14
C SER A 186 -5.05 19.45 12.15
N SER A 187 -5.65 20.62 12.16
CA SER A 187 -7.04 20.81 11.75
C SER A 187 -7.23 20.42 10.28
N ILE A 188 -8.46 20.22 9.85
CA ILE A 188 -8.78 19.97 8.43
C ILE A 188 -8.30 21.16 7.56
N LYS A 189 -8.35 22.38 8.07
CA LYS A 189 -7.89 23.57 7.35
C LYS A 189 -6.36 23.54 7.13
N GLU A 190 -5.58 23.23 8.16
CA GLU A 190 -4.13 23.09 8.06
C GLU A 190 -3.72 21.91 7.17
N PHE A 191 -4.43 20.80 7.25
CA PHE A 191 -4.24 19.66 6.34
C PHE A 191 -4.43 20.08 4.88
N LYS A 192 -5.52 20.80 4.56
CA LYS A 192 -5.77 21.29 3.19
C LYS A 192 -4.68 22.27 2.76
N GLN A 193 -4.32 23.22 3.60
CA GLN A 193 -3.30 24.21 3.27
C GLN A 193 -1.94 23.56 2.99
N SER A 194 -1.53 22.60 3.81
CA SER A 194 -0.25 21.92 3.61
C SER A 194 -0.15 21.13 2.29
N ILE A 195 -1.27 20.63 1.78
CA ILE A 195 -1.31 19.98 0.45
C ILE A 195 -0.95 20.99 -0.65
N PHE A 196 -1.54 22.19 -0.61
CA PHE A 196 -1.20 23.26 -1.57
C PHE A 196 0.23 23.73 -1.40
N ASP A 197 0.72 23.84 -0.16
CA ASP A 197 2.11 24.24 0.13
C ASP A 197 3.10 23.21 -0.43
N ILE A 198 2.83 21.90 -0.27
CA ILE A 198 3.64 20.82 -0.84
C ILE A 198 3.75 20.99 -2.35
N VAL A 199 2.63 21.03 -3.05
CA VAL A 199 2.62 21.14 -4.52
C VAL A 199 3.33 22.43 -4.96
N SER A 200 3.06 23.56 -4.28
CA SER A 200 3.72 24.84 -4.58
C SER A 200 5.23 24.79 -4.39
N ASP A 201 5.73 24.10 -3.36
CA ASP A 201 7.16 23.98 -3.13
C ASP A 201 7.83 23.08 -4.18
N PHE A 202 7.20 21.97 -4.56
CA PHE A 202 7.70 21.12 -5.63
C PHE A 202 7.61 21.77 -7.03
N GLU A 203 6.67 22.70 -7.25
CA GLU A 203 6.65 23.51 -8.49
C GLU A 203 7.92 24.35 -8.66
N LYS A 204 8.58 24.79 -7.57
CA LYS A 204 9.81 25.58 -7.62
C LYS A 204 11.05 24.78 -7.99
N ILE A 205 10.97 23.44 -7.99
CA ILE A 205 12.08 22.59 -8.47
C ILE A 205 12.21 22.78 -9.97
N GLU A 206 13.38 23.22 -10.40
CA GLU A 206 13.70 23.37 -11.82
C GLU A 206 13.82 21.99 -12.46
N ILE A 207 13.06 21.78 -13.52
CA ILE A 207 13.03 20.54 -14.30
C ILE A 207 13.43 20.82 -15.75
N ASP A 208 14.15 19.86 -16.36
CA ASP A 208 14.47 19.91 -17.76
C ASP A 208 13.27 19.49 -18.61
N THR A 209 12.59 20.47 -19.20
CA THR A 209 11.43 20.26 -20.07
C THR A 209 11.80 19.91 -21.51
N SER A 210 13.08 19.99 -21.88
CA SER A 210 13.56 19.64 -23.22
C SER A 210 13.69 18.12 -23.43
N VAL A 211 13.78 17.36 -22.34
CA VAL A 211 13.89 15.90 -22.35
C VAL A 211 12.51 15.28 -22.18
N ILE A 212 12.14 14.41 -23.12
CA ILE A 212 10.94 13.58 -23.01
C ILE A 212 11.39 12.16 -22.64
N LYS A 213 11.01 11.71 -21.44
CA LYS A 213 11.30 10.36 -20.96
C LYS A 213 10.13 9.43 -21.25
N PRO A 214 10.39 8.14 -21.57
CA PRO A 214 9.31 7.17 -21.64
C PRO A 214 8.65 7.04 -20.26
N LYS A 215 7.34 7.19 -20.22
CA LYS A 215 6.55 6.95 -19.00
C LYS A 215 6.35 5.46 -18.82
N VAL A 216 6.63 4.95 -17.64
CA VAL A 216 6.44 3.55 -17.28
C VAL A 216 5.60 3.45 -16.01
N GLY A 217 4.40 2.88 -16.13
CA GLY A 217 3.52 2.57 -15.02
C GLY A 217 3.91 1.24 -14.37
N ILE A 218 3.97 1.19 -13.04
CA ILE A 218 4.17 -0.06 -12.30
C ILE A 218 2.84 -0.44 -11.67
N VAL A 219 2.32 -1.62 -12.02
CA VAL A 219 1.11 -2.21 -11.44
C VAL A 219 1.44 -3.59 -10.86
N GLY A 220 0.51 -4.24 -10.20
CA GLY A 220 0.72 -5.60 -9.69
C GLY A 220 0.24 -5.78 -8.25
N GLU A 221 0.73 -6.83 -7.59
CA GLU A 221 0.36 -7.16 -6.22
C GLU A 221 0.82 -6.06 -5.25
N VAL A 222 -0.05 -5.70 -4.32
CA VAL A 222 0.07 -4.48 -3.50
C VAL A 222 1.36 -4.39 -2.68
N LEU A 223 1.87 -5.50 -2.11
CA LEU A 223 3.15 -5.47 -1.39
C LEU A 223 4.29 -5.33 -2.38
N ILE A 224 4.35 -6.21 -3.37
CA ILE A 224 5.47 -6.28 -4.33
C ILE A 224 5.56 -4.99 -5.14
N LYS A 225 4.45 -4.39 -5.51
CA LYS A 225 4.40 -3.13 -6.28
C LYS A 225 5.18 -1.99 -5.58
N TYR A 226 5.11 -1.90 -4.26
CA TYR A 226 5.76 -0.82 -3.49
C TYR A 226 7.03 -1.23 -2.76
N HIS A 227 7.27 -2.54 -2.55
CA HIS A 227 8.39 -3.02 -1.76
C HIS A 227 9.68 -3.12 -2.59
N PRO A 228 10.69 -2.25 -2.37
CA PRO A 228 11.87 -2.18 -3.25
C PRO A 228 12.61 -3.50 -3.38
N PHE A 229 12.93 -4.15 -2.26
CA PHE A 229 13.59 -5.45 -2.27
C PHE A 229 12.72 -6.53 -2.90
N GLY A 230 11.42 -6.55 -2.58
CA GLY A 230 10.47 -7.55 -3.07
C GLY A 230 10.29 -7.54 -4.59
N ASN A 231 10.50 -6.40 -5.25
CA ASN A 231 10.42 -6.24 -6.70
C ASN A 231 11.78 -6.04 -7.39
N ASN A 232 12.88 -6.37 -6.71
CA ASN A 232 14.24 -6.19 -7.23
C ASN A 232 14.55 -4.73 -7.62
N PHE A 233 14.04 -3.76 -6.87
CA PHE A 233 14.26 -2.32 -7.09
C PHE A 233 13.84 -1.86 -8.48
N VAL A 234 12.72 -2.38 -8.99
CA VAL A 234 12.26 -2.14 -10.36
C VAL A 234 12.09 -0.64 -10.66
N ALA A 235 11.57 0.14 -9.73
CA ALA A 235 11.40 1.58 -9.92
C ALA A 235 12.75 2.29 -10.10
N ASP A 236 13.73 1.98 -9.25
CA ASP A 236 15.07 2.59 -9.32
C ASP A 236 15.80 2.17 -10.60
N LYS A 237 15.65 0.92 -11.04
CA LYS A 237 16.23 0.43 -12.30
C LYS A 237 15.64 1.14 -13.51
N LEU A 238 14.32 1.27 -13.57
CA LEU A 238 13.65 1.99 -14.65
C LEU A 238 14.07 3.47 -14.71
N GLU A 239 14.22 4.12 -13.56
CA GLU A 239 14.75 5.49 -13.52
C GLU A 239 16.22 5.59 -13.97
N GLN A 240 17.05 4.62 -13.59
CA GLN A 240 18.46 4.55 -14.06
C GLN A 240 18.54 4.36 -15.58
N GLU A 241 17.62 3.60 -16.18
CA GLU A 241 17.48 3.44 -17.62
C GLU A 241 16.82 4.65 -18.31
N GLY A 242 16.49 5.69 -17.56
CA GLY A 242 16.01 6.95 -18.09
C GLY A 242 14.49 7.08 -18.20
N ALA A 243 13.70 6.22 -17.58
CA ALA A 243 12.24 6.33 -17.57
C ALA A 243 11.71 7.34 -16.54
N GLU A 244 10.50 7.85 -16.80
CA GLU A 244 9.64 8.45 -15.78
C GLU A 244 8.79 7.34 -15.18
N VAL A 245 9.03 6.99 -13.91
CA VAL A 245 8.30 5.94 -13.22
C VAL A 245 7.03 6.50 -12.57
N ILE A 246 5.91 5.80 -12.77
CA ILE A 246 4.61 6.14 -12.22
C ILE A 246 4.10 4.98 -11.38
N LEU A 247 3.87 5.25 -10.10
CA LEU A 247 3.26 4.33 -9.15
C LEU A 247 1.83 4.78 -8.87
N PRO A 248 0.87 3.85 -8.77
CA PRO A 248 -0.50 4.20 -8.41
C PRO A 248 -0.59 4.60 -6.93
N ASP A 249 -1.71 5.22 -6.57
CA ASP A 249 -1.97 5.61 -5.20
C ASP A 249 -2.34 4.41 -4.33
N PHE A 250 -1.73 4.31 -3.16
CA PHE A 250 -2.07 3.30 -2.17
C PHE A 250 -3.52 3.46 -1.65
N MET A 251 -4.00 4.72 -1.60
CA MET A 251 -5.38 5.02 -1.24
C MET A 251 -6.38 4.41 -2.22
N GLY A 252 -6.04 4.29 -3.52
CA GLY A 252 -6.85 3.58 -4.51
C GLY A 252 -7.11 2.13 -4.09
N PHE A 253 -6.09 1.41 -3.64
CA PHE A 253 -6.22 0.05 -3.14
C PHE A 253 -7.08 -0.03 -1.86
N ILE A 254 -6.96 0.94 -0.94
CA ILE A 254 -7.81 1.00 0.26
C ILE A 254 -9.29 1.19 -0.12
N LYS A 255 -9.58 2.07 -1.09
CA LYS A 255 -10.94 2.25 -1.62
C LYS A 255 -11.45 0.97 -2.30
N PHE A 256 -10.60 0.30 -3.09
CA PHE A 256 -10.95 -0.99 -3.70
C PHE A 256 -11.36 -2.03 -2.66
N ILE A 257 -10.57 -2.23 -1.57
CA ILE A 257 -10.96 -3.14 -0.48
C ILE A 257 -12.32 -2.75 0.11
N ALA A 258 -12.59 -1.46 0.25
CA ALA A 258 -13.88 -0.98 0.75
C ALA A 258 -15.04 -1.31 -0.20
N THR A 259 -14.81 -1.40 -1.52
CA THR A 259 -15.85 -1.80 -2.50
C THR A 259 -16.28 -3.24 -2.34
N HIS A 260 -15.48 -4.15 -1.77
CA HIS A 260 -15.84 -5.56 -1.60
C HIS A 260 -17.22 -5.77 -0.97
N LYS A 261 -17.50 -5.05 0.14
CA LYS A 261 -18.80 -5.18 0.82
C LYS A 261 -19.95 -4.60 0.00
N ILE A 262 -19.68 -3.59 -0.81
CA ILE A 262 -20.66 -2.95 -1.68
C ILE A 262 -20.99 -3.89 -2.85
N THR A 263 -19.95 -4.45 -3.49
CA THR A 263 -20.10 -5.37 -4.62
C THR A 263 -20.76 -6.68 -4.20
N PHE A 264 -20.36 -7.28 -3.08
CA PHE A 264 -21.03 -8.47 -2.55
C PHE A 264 -22.50 -8.22 -2.20
N ASN A 265 -22.84 -7.04 -1.66
CA ASN A 265 -24.25 -6.68 -1.46
C ASN A 265 -25.01 -6.53 -2.80
N LYS A 266 -24.38 -5.94 -3.81
CA LYS A 266 -24.94 -5.77 -5.15
C LYS A 266 -25.22 -7.13 -5.81
N LEU A 267 -24.26 -8.07 -5.75
CA LEU A 267 -24.31 -9.36 -6.44
C LEU A 267 -25.14 -10.43 -5.70
N ILE A 268 -24.93 -10.58 -4.41
CA ILE A 268 -25.52 -11.69 -3.62
C ILE A 268 -26.31 -11.22 -2.40
N LYS A 269 -26.72 -9.95 -2.35
CA LYS A 269 -27.62 -9.39 -1.33
C LYS A 269 -27.15 -9.60 0.12
N THR A 270 -25.85 -9.46 0.38
CA THR A 270 -25.28 -9.51 1.71
C THR A 270 -25.68 -8.26 2.55
N ASP A 271 -24.98 -8.01 3.66
CA ASP A 271 -25.23 -6.96 4.64
C ASP A 271 -25.30 -5.54 4.00
N ALA A 272 -26.51 -5.06 3.75
CA ALA A 272 -26.77 -3.75 3.15
C ALA A 272 -26.32 -2.58 4.04
N ILE A 273 -26.33 -2.77 5.37
CA ILE A 273 -25.92 -1.73 6.33
C ILE A 273 -24.41 -1.53 6.21
N LYS A 274 -23.64 -2.61 6.18
CA LYS A 274 -22.19 -2.53 5.97
C LYS A 274 -21.87 -1.95 4.60
N ALA A 275 -22.55 -2.37 3.53
CA ALA A 275 -22.37 -1.80 2.21
C ALA A 275 -22.57 -0.27 2.21
N LYS A 276 -23.63 0.23 2.86
CA LYS A 276 -23.89 1.67 3.00
C LYS A 276 -22.80 2.38 3.83
N LEU A 277 -22.32 1.75 4.90
CA LEU A 277 -21.24 2.29 5.73
C LEU A 277 -19.93 2.45 4.92
N PHE A 278 -19.51 1.41 4.19
CA PHE A 278 -18.31 1.47 3.36
C PHE A 278 -18.44 2.47 2.21
N LYS A 279 -19.62 2.58 1.58
CA LYS A 279 -19.89 3.62 0.58
C LYS A 279 -19.75 5.03 1.15
N THR A 280 -20.21 5.24 2.39
CA THR A 280 -20.04 6.53 3.08
C THR A 280 -18.58 6.80 3.42
N ALA A 281 -17.83 5.77 3.85
CA ALA A 281 -16.40 5.88 4.13
C ALA A 281 -15.60 6.30 2.87
N ILE A 282 -15.86 5.68 1.71
CA ILE A 282 -15.24 6.09 0.43
C ILE A 282 -15.54 7.57 0.13
N LYS A 283 -16.80 8.01 0.26
CA LYS A 283 -17.15 9.43 0.04
C LYS A 283 -16.40 10.39 0.97
N LEU A 284 -16.16 10.00 2.22
CA LEU A 284 -15.38 10.82 3.15
C LEU A 284 -13.89 10.86 2.75
N ILE A 285 -13.33 9.77 2.28
CA ILE A 285 -11.97 9.73 1.71
C ILE A 285 -11.89 10.66 0.50
N ASP A 286 -12.81 10.54 -0.45
CA ASP A 286 -12.87 11.40 -1.65
C ASP A 286 -12.94 12.90 -1.28
N LEU A 287 -13.67 13.25 -0.21
CA LEU A 287 -13.73 14.63 0.29
C LEU A 287 -12.38 15.11 0.85
N LEU A 288 -11.60 14.23 1.46
CA LEU A 288 -10.25 14.54 1.95
C LEU A 288 -9.22 14.61 0.82
N GLU A 289 -9.42 13.91 -0.28
CA GLU A 289 -8.56 13.96 -1.48
C GLU A 289 -8.84 15.18 -2.39
N LYS A 290 -10.00 15.81 -2.30
CA LYS A 290 -10.30 17.00 -3.13
C LYS A 290 -9.23 18.08 -3.15
N PRO A 291 -8.58 18.46 -2.02
CA PRO A 291 -7.46 19.40 -2.03
C PRO A 291 -6.28 18.93 -2.86
N VAL A 292 -5.98 17.62 -2.86
CA VAL A 292 -4.91 17.02 -3.68
C VAL A 292 -5.25 17.18 -5.15
N ILE A 293 -6.45 16.77 -5.57
CA ILE A 293 -6.93 16.90 -6.95
C ILE A 293 -6.85 18.36 -7.39
N SER A 294 -7.34 19.29 -6.55
CA SER A 294 -7.30 20.72 -6.88
C SER A 294 -5.88 21.26 -7.00
N ALA A 295 -4.98 20.88 -6.09
CA ALA A 295 -3.59 21.34 -6.12
C ALA A 295 -2.83 20.78 -7.34
N LEU A 296 -3.03 19.49 -7.67
CA LEU A 296 -2.39 18.86 -8.81
C LEU A 296 -2.90 19.39 -10.15
N ASN A 297 -4.21 19.69 -10.27
CA ASN A 297 -4.79 20.31 -11.46
C ASN A 297 -4.23 21.73 -11.73
N ASN A 298 -3.84 22.43 -10.68
CA ASN A 298 -3.23 23.77 -10.81
C ASN A 298 -1.72 23.71 -11.08
N SER A 299 -1.11 22.53 -10.99
CA SER A 299 0.31 22.32 -11.29
C SER A 299 0.57 22.31 -12.79
N LYS A 300 1.70 22.89 -13.20
CA LYS A 300 2.17 22.87 -14.60
C LYS A 300 2.95 21.62 -14.96
N LYS A 301 3.26 20.76 -13.99
CA LYS A 301 4.14 19.58 -14.18
C LYS A 301 3.39 18.33 -14.62
N GLY A 302 2.05 18.38 -14.75
CA GLY A 302 1.25 17.28 -15.31
C GLY A 302 1.29 16.01 -14.47
N TYR A 303 0.95 16.09 -13.18
CA TYR A 303 0.84 14.92 -12.30
C TYR A 303 -0.43 14.12 -12.60
N LEU A 304 -0.32 12.79 -12.51
CA LEU A 304 -1.49 11.91 -12.55
C LEU A 304 -2.36 12.16 -11.29
N LEU A 305 -3.65 12.38 -11.51
CA LEU A 305 -4.60 12.64 -10.43
C LEU A 305 -4.91 11.35 -9.64
N PRO A 306 -5.33 11.46 -8.36
CA PRO A 306 -5.91 10.34 -7.64
C PRO A 306 -7.11 9.74 -8.38
N CYS A 307 -7.14 8.42 -8.51
CA CYS A 307 -8.20 7.74 -9.24
C CYS A 307 -9.55 7.80 -8.50
N ASN A 308 -10.63 7.94 -9.27
CA ASN A 308 -11.98 7.70 -8.77
C ASN A 308 -12.30 6.21 -8.91
N ILE A 309 -12.56 5.53 -7.79
CA ILE A 309 -12.79 4.08 -7.78
C ILE A 309 -14.01 3.67 -8.61
N TRP A 310 -15.02 4.54 -8.72
CA TRP A 310 -16.25 4.26 -9.49
C TRP A 310 -16.03 4.40 -10.98
N ASP A 311 -15.15 5.34 -11.40
CA ASP A 311 -14.77 5.50 -12.80
C ASP A 311 -13.94 4.29 -13.24
N LEU A 312 -13.03 3.81 -12.38
CA LEU A 312 -12.26 2.59 -12.62
C LEU A 312 -13.17 1.34 -12.71
N GLU A 313 -14.19 1.22 -11.83
CA GLU A 313 -15.21 0.16 -11.93
C GLU A 313 -15.91 0.20 -13.28
N GLY A 314 -16.24 1.41 -13.77
CA GLY A 314 -16.87 1.61 -15.07
C GLY A 314 -15.99 1.17 -16.24
N LYS A 315 -14.73 1.57 -16.24
CA LYS A 315 -13.75 1.26 -17.31
C LYS A 315 -13.47 -0.23 -17.49
N VAL A 316 -13.46 -0.99 -16.40
CA VAL A 316 -13.09 -2.41 -16.41
C VAL A 316 -14.25 -3.34 -16.80
N ASN A 317 -15.50 -2.89 -16.70
CA ASN A 317 -16.68 -3.74 -16.85
C ASN A 317 -16.79 -4.43 -18.23
N ASP A 318 -16.24 -3.85 -19.30
CA ASP A 318 -16.26 -4.41 -20.64
C ASP A 318 -15.17 -5.48 -20.86
N ILE A 319 -14.17 -5.55 -19.96
CA ILE A 319 -13.02 -6.44 -20.05
C ILE A 319 -13.13 -7.55 -18.99
N LEU A 320 -13.42 -7.17 -17.74
CA LEU A 320 -13.41 -8.09 -16.61
C LEU A 320 -14.56 -7.78 -15.64
N SER A 321 -15.25 -8.84 -15.20
CA SER A 321 -16.32 -8.67 -14.22
C SER A 321 -15.81 -8.12 -12.89
N ILE A 322 -16.51 -7.11 -12.34
CA ILE A 322 -16.27 -6.60 -10.98
C ILE A 322 -16.50 -7.65 -9.89
N GLY A 323 -17.04 -8.81 -10.21
CA GLY A 323 -17.12 -9.98 -9.32
C GLY A 323 -15.75 -10.56 -8.97
N ASN A 324 -14.71 -10.29 -9.75
CA ASN A 324 -13.33 -10.65 -9.46
C ASN A 324 -12.76 -9.77 -8.34
N GLN A 325 -13.08 -10.10 -7.08
CA GLN A 325 -12.76 -9.32 -5.89
C GLN A 325 -11.59 -9.90 -5.08
N THR A 326 -10.96 -10.98 -5.55
CA THR A 326 -9.91 -11.67 -4.79
C THR A 326 -8.53 -11.08 -5.11
N GLY A 327 -7.74 -10.81 -4.08
CA GLY A 327 -6.46 -10.08 -4.23
C GLY A 327 -6.70 -8.66 -4.70
N GLU A 328 -5.99 -8.20 -5.71
CA GLU A 328 -6.21 -6.94 -6.42
C GLU A 328 -7.44 -7.02 -7.33
N GLY A 329 -7.84 -8.22 -7.71
CA GLY A 329 -9.05 -8.48 -8.48
C GLY A 329 -9.13 -7.60 -9.74
N TRP A 330 -10.34 -7.11 -10.04
CA TRP A 330 -10.56 -6.23 -11.18
C TRP A 330 -9.76 -4.94 -11.13
N PHE A 331 -9.31 -4.51 -9.95
CA PHE A 331 -8.59 -3.25 -9.74
C PHE A 331 -7.24 -3.21 -10.47
N LEU A 332 -6.53 -4.35 -10.54
CA LEU A 332 -5.28 -4.46 -11.29
C LEU A 332 -5.47 -4.12 -12.78
N THR A 333 -6.47 -4.70 -13.41
CA THR A 333 -6.81 -4.42 -14.82
C THR A 333 -7.26 -2.96 -15.00
N ALA A 334 -8.02 -2.43 -14.04
CA ALA A 334 -8.48 -1.05 -14.08
C ALA A 334 -7.31 -0.04 -13.96
N GLU A 335 -6.29 -0.33 -13.14
CA GLU A 335 -5.06 0.49 -13.08
C GLU A 335 -4.31 0.50 -14.42
N MET A 336 -4.28 -0.63 -15.14
CA MET A 336 -3.66 -0.70 -16.47
C MET A 336 -4.41 0.16 -17.48
N ILE A 337 -5.75 0.07 -17.52
CA ILE A 337 -6.60 0.88 -18.40
C ILE A 337 -6.41 2.36 -18.11
N GLU A 338 -6.42 2.73 -16.82
CA GLU A 338 -6.20 4.12 -16.38
C GLU A 338 -4.88 4.68 -16.90
N TYR A 339 -3.80 3.88 -16.86
CA TYR A 339 -2.50 4.29 -17.37
C TYR A 339 -2.50 4.49 -18.89
N ILE A 340 -3.09 3.55 -19.63
CA ILE A 340 -3.19 3.65 -21.10
C ILE A 340 -3.96 4.92 -21.50
N GLU A 341 -5.07 5.22 -20.85
CA GLU A 341 -5.89 6.41 -21.12
C GLU A 341 -5.19 7.74 -20.76
N HIS A 342 -4.16 7.69 -19.89
CA HIS A 342 -3.37 8.86 -19.50
C HIS A 342 -2.00 8.94 -20.19
N ASP A 343 -1.87 8.35 -21.39
CA ASP A 343 -0.63 8.33 -22.17
C ASP A 343 0.58 7.73 -21.42
N ILE A 344 0.32 6.63 -20.69
CA ILE A 344 1.34 5.80 -20.03
C ILE A 344 1.25 4.39 -20.62
N PRO A 345 1.71 4.19 -21.88
CA PRO A 345 1.49 2.93 -22.59
C PRO A 345 2.44 1.81 -22.16
N ASN A 346 3.55 2.16 -21.50
CA ASN A 346 4.50 1.17 -21.02
C ASN A 346 4.14 0.78 -19.59
N ILE A 347 3.82 -0.50 -19.37
CA ILE A 347 3.38 -1.00 -18.08
C ILE A 347 4.23 -2.18 -17.65
N VAL A 348 4.78 -2.11 -16.44
CA VAL A 348 5.45 -3.23 -15.77
C VAL A 348 4.50 -3.79 -14.72
N CYS A 349 4.02 -5.02 -14.94
CA CYS A 349 3.18 -5.73 -14.01
C CYS A 349 4.03 -6.64 -13.11
N VAL A 350 4.21 -6.26 -11.85
CA VAL A 350 5.01 -7.02 -10.89
C VAL A 350 4.13 -8.00 -10.12
N GLN A 351 4.41 -9.29 -10.31
CA GLN A 351 3.64 -10.38 -9.72
C GLN A 351 4.54 -11.26 -8.87
N PRO A 352 4.14 -11.55 -7.63
CA PRO A 352 4.89 -12.46 -6.79
C PRO A 352 4.65 -13.92 -7.20
N PHE A 353 5.65 -14.76 -7.02
CA PHE A 353 5.47 -16.20 -7.15
C PHE A 353 4.31 -16.68 -6.26
N ALA A 354 3.50 -17.58 -6.78
CA ALA A 354 2.31 -18.20 -6.16
C ALA A 354 1.21 -17.20 -5.70
N CYS A 355 1.14 -16.01 -6.27
CA CYS A 355 -0.01 -15.11 -6.09
C CYS A 355 -1.16 -15.56 -6.97
N LEU A 356 -1.97 -16.49 -6.49
CA LEU A 356 -3.03 -17.10 -7.27
C LEU A 356 -4.03 -16.11 -7.90
N PRO A 357 -4.58 -15.12 -7.17
CA PRO A 357 -5.51 -14.16 -7.75
C PRO A 357 -4.95 -13.42 -8.96
N ASN A 358 -3.70 -12.96 -8.84
CA ASN A 358 -3.07 -12.18 -9.89
C ASN A 358 -2.67 -13.04 -11.09
N HIS A 359 -2.22 -14.27 -10.86
CA HIS A 359 -2.00 -15.22 -11.95
C HIS A 359 -3.29 -15.52 -12.72
N CYS A 360 -4.41 -15.73 -12.02
CA CYS A 360 -5.69 -15.95 -12.69
C CYS A 360 -6.12 -14.76 -13.56
N LEU A 361 -5.91 -13.53 -13.08
CA LEU A 361 -6.27 -12.32 -13.83
C LEU A 361 -5.40 -12.14 -15.07
N LEU A 362 -4.08 -12.26 -14.92
CA LEU A 362 -3.14 -12.18 -16.05
C LEU A 362 -3.43 -13.25 -17.09
N TYR A 363 -3.65 -14.49 -16.65
CA TYR A 363 -3.97 -15.60 -17.55
C TYR A 363 -5.28 -15.37 -18.31
N THR A 364 -6.27 -14.77 -17.68
CA THR A 364 -7.55 -14.45 -18.32
C THR A 364 -7.41 -13.37 -19.38
N SER A 365 -6.59 -12.35 -19.12
CA SER A 365 -6.31 -11.28 -20.09
C SER A 365 -5.39 -11.75 -21.22
N ASP A 366 -4.42 -12.61 -20.93
CA ASP A 366 -3.51 -13.20 -21.93
C ASP A 366 -4.23 -14.21 -22.84
N ALA A 367 -5.16 -14.98 -22.30
CA ALA A 367 -6.00 -15.88 -23.11
C ALA A 367 -6.92 -15.13 -24.10
N ALA A 368 -7.26 -13.87 -23.83
CA ALA A 368 -7.99 -13.05 -24.79
C ALA A 368 -7.11 -12.65 -25.98
N ASP A 369 -5.80 -12.46 -25.75
CA ASP A 369 -4.81 -12.20 -26.82
C ASP A 369 -4.54 -13.45 -27.67
N ASP A 370 -4.54 -14.65 -27.08
CA ASP A 370 -4.37 -15.92 -27.81
C ASP A 370 -5.56 -16.23 -28.72
N LEU A 371 -6.77 -15.78 -28.39
CA LEU A 371 -7.94 -15.91 -29.26
C LEU A 371 -7.86 -14.99 -30.50
N THR A 372 -7.01 -13.97 -30.49
CA THR A 372 -6.76 -13.10 -31.65
C THR A 372 -5.59 -13.57 -32.52
N ARG A 373 -4.83 -14.59 -32.06
CA ARG A 373 -3.69 -15.19 -32.80
C ARG A 373 -4.02 -16.50 -33.55
N VAL A 374 -5.29 -16.81 -33.68
CA VAL A 374 -5.70 -17.95 -34.53
C VAL A 374 -5.98 -17.42 -35.93
N ASP A 375 -4.92 -17.27 -36.72
CA ASP A 375 -4.92 -17.35 -38.19
C ASP A 375 -3.66 -18.05 -38.68
#